data_1dfb1d7fd14862d1579751aa3406fc1e
#
_entry.id   1dfb1d7fd14862d1579751aa3406fc1e
#
_cell.length_a   1.000
_cell.length_b   1.000
_cell.length_c   1.000
_cell.angle_alpha   90.00
_cell.angle_beta   90.00
_cell.angle_gamma   90.00
#
_symmetry.space_group_name_H-M   'P 1'
#
loop_
_entity.id
_entity.type
_entity.pdbx_description
1 polymer ?
#
loop_
_entity_poly.entity_id
_entity_poly.type
_entity_poly.pdbx_seq_one_letter_code
_entity_poly.pdbx_strand_id
1 'polypeptide(L)'
;MTSETNYLPHVQATLNGDGVIGTRNISTDRRLNFYALGLEEERTGLHGKLYLYDQHDNTSTRSPLGRRVLHDRINLDKNDQRLRFANASNKLLGDVDILMSTESQIIYSKESLKIDLDSFCEGIWQAWLGRMTSTSIPGDPMIEVGYRIKPFALKDGGTIMYARPKRGKSYVAMAMAVLVDSGNPYNKFWPVEQTNVLYVNLERSAKEMTRRLGCVNTALGLDPARPLRFIHARGFALNQIADNIEREINEHDCKWIVLDSISRSGMGDLNENRTANRITDTLNSLIKESDDRGYLAVAHTSWEEQHVYGSIMFEAAADVMLSLKTARNNNNDLGIKFEIAGANDVGPMQLPVLKMKFDSYGLQEMTATDDSEFSELEGEKTVKEDILSYLNNSRKCPSAKATPSTISDETGLNASSVRSILTANPNLFVKIGKEWGLRSDR
;
A
#
# COMPACT_ATOMS: atom_id res chain seq x y z
N MET A 1 0.71 -4.73 -65.60
CA MET A 1 1.09 -3.60 -64.73
C MET A 1 0.41 -3.82 -63.39
N THR A 2 1.10 -4.43 -62.46
CA THR A 2 0.65 -4.64 -61.10
C THR A 2 0.82 -3.30 -60.36
N SER A 3 -0.28 -2.70 -59.94
CA SER A 3 -0.26 -1.51 -59.09
C SER A 3 0.42 -1.88 -57.76
N GLU A 4 1.67 -1.45 -57.59
CA GLU A 4 2.26 -1.37 -56.26
C GLU A 4 1.40 -0.40 -55.47
N THR A 5 0.54 -0.93 -54.60
CA THR A 5 -0.10 -0.17 -53.53
C THR A 5 1.00 0.30 -52.61
N ASN A 6 1.34 1.59 -52.68
CA ASN A 6 2.24 2.24 -51.71
C ASN A 6 1.61 2.15 -50.32
N TYR A 7 1.92 1.09 -49.60
CA TYR A 7 1.55 0.96 -48.18
C TYR A 7 2.29 2.01 -47.38
N LEU A 8 1.53 2.88 -46.74
CA LEU A 8 2.10 3.73 -45.70
C LEU A 8 2.67 2.86 -44.55
N PRO A 9 3.87 3.16 -44.05
CA PRO A 9 4.40 2.43 -42.92
C PRO A 9 3.42 2.55 -41.77
N HIS A 10 3.22 1.45 -41.02
CA HIS A 10 2.31 1.43 -39.88
C HIS A 10 2.76 2.40 -38.78
N VAL A 11 1.79 2.97 -38.02
CA VAL A 11 2.07 3.78 -36.84
C VAL A 11 2.66 2.84 -35.78
N GLN A 12 3.91 3.09 -35.39
CA GLN A 12 4.57 2.35 -34.35
C GLN A 12 4.17 2.88 -32.97
N ALA A 13 3.74 2.01 -32.09
CA ALA A 13 3.47 2.30 -30.69
C ALA A 13 4.78 2.26 -29.89
N THR A 14 5.11 3.35 -29.21
CA THR A 14 6.32 3.48 -28.36
C THR A 14 5.97 4.02 -26.98
N LEU A 15 6.77 3.66 -25.99
CA LEU A 15 6.59 4.16 -24.63
C LEU A 15 6.87 5.67 -24.57
N ASN A 16 6.06 6.38 -23.77
CA ASN A 16 6.23 7.79 -23.46
C ASN A 16 5.72 8.06 -22.04
N GLY A 17 6.61 8.02 -21.06
CA GLY A 17 6.24 8.03 -19.65
C GLY A 17 5.36 6.82 -19.31
N ASP A 18 4.23 7.07 -18.62
CA ASP A 18 3.28 6.03 -18.20
C ASP A 18 2.30 5.61 -19.32
N GLY A 19 2.46 6.13 -20.50
CA GLY A 19 1.61 5.85 -21.65
C GLY A 19 2.35 5.28 -22.84
N VAL A 20 1.58 5.05 -23.90
CA VAL A 20 2.08 4.62 -25.21
C VAL A 20 1.70 5.66 -26.24
N ILE A 21 2.66 6.10 -27.03
CA ILE A 21 2.46 7.08 -28.10
C ILE A 21 2.73 6.47 -29.47
N GLY A 22 1.98 6.93 -30.48
CA GLY A 22 2.25 6.70 -31.88
C GLY A 22 2.06 7.98 -32.65
N THR A 23 2.90 8.25 -33.63
CA THR A 23 2.85 9.48 -34.41
C THR A 23 2.72 9.18 -35.89
N ARG A 24 1.82 9.88 -36.56
CA ARG A 24 1.69 9.94 -38.01
C ARG A 24 2.02 11.34 -38.52
N ASN A 25 3.06 11.48 -39.29
CA ASN A 25 3.32 12.71 -40.05
C ASN A 25 2.34 12.78 -41.23
N ILE A 26 1.54 13.85 -41.27
CA ILE A 26 0.57 14.12 -42.35
C ILE A 26 1.22 15.00 -43.40
N SER A 27 1.96 16.02 -42.99
CA SER A 27 2.76 16.89 -43.84
C SER A 27 4.05 17.29 -43.10
N THR A 28 4.86 18.14 -43.70
CA THR A 28 6.10 18.63 -43.09
C THR A 28 5.86 19.40 -41.79
N ASP A 29 4.70 20.02 -41.63
CA ASP A 29 4.31 20.88 -40.53
C ASP A 29 3.11 20.38 -39.71
N ARG A 30 2.54 19.19 -40.06
CA ARG A 30 1.39 18.61 -39.35
C ARG A 30 1.57 17.13 -39.08
N ARG A 31 1.24 16.75 -37.84
CA ARG A 31 1.26 15.35 -37.39
C ARG A 31 0.07 15.03 -36.46
N LEU A 32 -0.37 13.77 -36.49
CA LEU A 32 -1.34 13.22 -35.56
C LEU A 32 -0.62 12.38 -34.52
N ASN A 33 -0.87 12.65 -33.27
CA ASN A 33 -0.34 11.89 -32.14
C ASN A 33 -1.46 11.09 -31.49
N PHE A 34 -1.31 9.77 -31.51
CA PHE A 34 -2.13 8.82 -30.76
C PHE A 34 -1.47 8.59 -29.41
N TYR A 35 -2.24 8.62 -28.35
CA TYR A 35 -1.72 8.42 -27.01
C TYR A 35 -2.66 7.56 -26.17
N ALA A 36 -2.16 6.54 -25.50
CA ALA A 36 -2.93 5.64 -24.65
C ALA A 36 -2.37 5.66 -23.23
N LEU A 37 -3.27 5.80 -22.26
CA LEU A 37 -2.99 5.84 -20.81
C LEU A 37 -3.90 4.91 -20.04
N GLY A 38 -3.47 4.51 -18.84
CA GLY A 38 -4.27 3.73 -17.89
C GLY A 38 -4.69 2.40 -18.53
N LEU A 39 -3.71 1.66 -19.07
CA LEU A 39 -3.93 0.37 -19.69
C LEU A 39 -4.23 -0.68 -18.65
N GLU A 40 -5.38 -1.31 -18.74
CA GLU A 40 -5.86 -2.36 -17.83
C GLU A 40 -6.38 -3.55 -18.63
N GLU A 41 -5.93 -4.75 -18.29
CA GLU A 41 -6.51 -5.97 -18.83
C GLU A 41 -7.78 -6.33 -18.04
N GLU A 42 -8.92 -6.32 -18.72
CA GLU A 42 -10.20 -6.73 -18.17
C GLU A 42 -10.66 -8.04 -18.84
N ARG A 43 -11.69 -8.69 -18.24
CA ARG A 43 -12.26 -9.93 -18.82
C ARG A 43 -12.67 -9.81 -20.29
N THR A 44 -12.96 -8.60 -20.75
CA THR A 44 -13.42 -8.32 -22.12
C THR A 44 -12.32 -7.88 -23.07
N GLY A 45 -11.07 -7.78 -22.61
CA GLY A 45 -9.90 -7.35 -23.38
C GLY A 45 -9.14 -6.20 -22.73
N LEU A 46 -8.17 -5.65 -23.46
CA LEU A 46 -7.35 -4.52 -23.02
C LEU A 46 -8.14 -3.22 -23.10
N HIS A 47 -8.28 -2.53 -21.97
CA HIS A 47 -8.94 -1.24 -21.86
C HIS A 47 -7.92 -0.14 -21.59
N GLY A 48 -8.20 1.06 -22.12
CA GLY A 48 -7.37 2.24 -21.87
C GLY A 48 -8.06 3.52 -22.26
N LYS A 49 -7.54 4.65 -21.77
CA LYS A 49 -7.94 5.99 -22.22
C LYS A 49 -7.13 6.31 -23.47
N LEU A 50 -7.80 6.38 -24.61
CA LEU A 50 -7.20 6.72 -25.88
C LEU A 50 -7.43 8.19 -26.18
N TYR A 51 -6.38 8.86 -26.63
CA TYR A 51 -6.36 10.27 -27.01
C TYR A 51 -5.85 10.41 -28.43
N LEU A 52 -6.42 11.34 -29.19
CA LEU A 52 -5.91 11.80 -30.47
C LEU A 52 -5.61 13.28 -30.39
N TYR A 53 -4.41 13.67 -30.82
CA TYR A 53 -3.97 15.06 -30.90
C TYR A 53 -3.60 15.41 -32.33
N ASP A 54 -3.89 16.65 -32.73
CA ASP A 54 -3.52 17.26 -33.99
C ASP A 54 -2.49 18.36 -33.71
N GLN A 55 -1.28 18.14 -34.15
CA GLN A 55 -0.14 19.04 -33.90
C GLN A 55 0.29 19.73 -35.20
N HIS A 56 0.35 21.06 -35.15
CA HIS A 56 0.90 21.91 -36.19
C HIS A 56 2.11 22.66 -35.68
N ASP A 57 3.23 22.64 -36.41
CA ASP A 57 4.46 23.26 -35.95
C ASP A 57 4.35 24.80 -35.79
N ASN A 58 3.40 25.42 -36.48
CA ASN A 58 3.14 26.86 -36.45
C ASN A 58 2.12 27.29 -35.35
N THR A 59 1.60 26.37 -34.55
CA THR A 59 0.64 26.70 -33.48
C THR A 59 1.25 26.57 -32.10
N SER A 60 1.27 27.65 -31.34
CA SER A 60 1.62 27.61 -29.92
C SER A 60 0.49 26.95 -29.14
N THR A 61 0.59 25.64 -28.93
CA THR A 61 -0.34 24.89 -28.04
C THR A 61 0.30 24.70 -26.67
N ARG A 62 -0.53 24.67 -25.61
CA ARG A 62 -0.05 24.41 -24.23
C ARG A 62 0.42 22.96 -24.05
N SER A 63 0.08 22.06 -24.95
CA SER A 63 0.48 20.66 -24.91
C SER A 63 1.57 20.36 -25.92
N PRO A 64 2.65 19.67 -25.55
CA PRO A 64 3.68 19.24 -26.50
C PRO A 64 3.17 18.27 -27.57
N LEU A 65 2.02 17.63 -27.34
CA LEU A 65 1.38 16.71 -28.29
C LEU A 65 0.46 17.42 -29.31
N GLY A 66 0.20 18.72 -29.14
CA GLY A 66 -0.70 19.49 -29.99
C GLY A 66 -2.11 19.67 -29.40
N ARG A 67 -3.07 20.09 -30.26
CA ARG A 67 -4.48 20.27 -29.88
C ARG A 67 -5.15 18.91 -29.73
N ARG A 68 -5.77 18.65 -28.56
CA ARG A 68 -6.57 17.44 -28.38
C ARG A 68 -7.81 17.44 -29.26
N VAL A 69 -7.94 16.44 -30.11
CA VAL A 69 -9.08 16.23 -31.01
C VAL A 69 -10.18 15.47 -30.30
N LEU A 70 -9.86 14.31 -29.73
CA LEU A 70 -10.80 13.43 -29.05
C LEU A 70 -10.08 12.65 -27.96
N HIS A 71 -10.82 12.24 -26.93
CA HIS A 71 -10.39 11.19 -26.00
C HIS A 71 -11.60 10.38 -25.54
N ASP A 72 -11.39 9.11 -25.30
CA ASP A 72 -12.40 8.21 -24.75
C ASP A 72 -11.73 7.01 -24.06
N ARG A 73 -12.41 6.37 -23.13
CA ARG A 73 -12.03 5.08 -22.57
C ARG A 73 -12.65 3.99 -23.43
N ILE A 74 -11.84 3.22 -24.11
CA ILE A 74 -12.29 2.16 -24.99
C ILE A 74 -11.64 0.82 -24.68
N ASN A 75 -12.29 -0.26 -25.10
CA ASN A 75 -11.65 -1.55 -25.22
C ASN A 75 -10.84 -1.57 -26.53
N LEU A 76 -9.51 -1.58 -26.38
CA LEU A 76 -8.57 -1.46 -27.49
C LEU A 76 -8.58 -2.69 -28.43
N ASP A 77 -9.03 -3.86 -27.92
CA ASP A 77 -9.12 -5.10 -28.69
C ASP A 77 -10.42 -5.18 -29.55
N LYS A 78 -11.42 -4.32 -29.26
CA LYS A 78 -12.70 -4.34 -29.97
C LYS A 78 -12.73 -3.40 -31.17
N ASN A 79 -12.84 -3.98 -32.35
CA ASN A 79 -12.89 -3.24 -33.61
C ASN A 79 -14.06 -2.25 -33.69
N ASP A 80 -15.23 -2.56 -33.13
CA ASP A 80 -16.38 -1.65 -33.14
C ASP A 80 -16.12 -0.39 -32.29
N GLN A 81 -15.38 -0.48 -31.20
CA GLN A 81 -15.03 0.67 -30.37
C GLN A 81 -13.94 1.52 -31.04
N ARG A 82 -12.90 0.89 -31.62
CA ARG A 82 -11.90 1.59 -32.42
C ARG A 82 -12.54 2.32 -33.61
N LEU A 83 -13.46 1.67 -34.31
CA LEU A 83 -14.18 2.27 -35.42
C LEU A 83 -15.04 3.50 -34.99
N ARG A 84 -15.74 3.41 -33.86
CA ARG A 84 -16.49 4.57 -33.31
C ARG A 84 -15.56 5.73 -32.99
N PHE A 85 -14.41 5.44 -32.35
CA PHE A 85 -13.41 6.45 -32.05
C PHE A 85 -12.84 7.09 -33.32
N ALA A 86 -12.46 6.30 -34.35
CA ALA A 86 -11.99 6.79 -35.64
C ALA A 86 -13.03 7.68 -36.36
N ASN A 87 -14.30 7.26 -36.37
CA ASN A 87 -15.38 8.03 -36.98
C ASN A 87 -15.65 9.36 -36.26
N ALA A 88 -15.64 9.34 -34.93
CA ALA A 88 -15.80 10.56 -34.12
C ALA A 88 -14.63 11.52 -34.33
N SER A 89 -13.40 10.99 -34.38
CA SER A 89 -12.18 11.77 -34.65
C SER A 89 -12.22 12.42 -36.05
N ASN A 90 -12.63 11.69 -37.06
CA ASN A 90 -12.76 12.22 -38.43
C ASN A 90 -13.72 13.42 -38.49
N LYS A 91 -14.85 13.36 -37.80
CA LYS A 91 -15.80 14.50 -37.74
C LYS A 91 -15.18 15.75 -37.10
N LEU A 92 -14.30 15.58 -36.13
CA LEU A 92 -13.66 16.69 -35.41
C LEU A 92 -12.42 17.24 -36.11
N LEU A 93 -11.75 16.41 -36.90
CA LEU A 93 -10.61 16.81 -37.74
C LEU A 93 -11.04 17.61 -38.99
N GLY A 94 -12.32 17.50 -39.40
CA GLY A 94 -12.84 18.07 -40.62
C GLY A 94 -12.49 17.20 -41.86
N ASP A 95 -12.70 17.73 -43.07
CA ASP A 95 -12.33 16.99 -44.29
C ASP A 95 -10.82 16.89 -44.41
N VAL A 96 -10.30 15.70 -44.02
CA VAL A 96 -8.85 15.41 -43.89
C VAL A 96 -8.37 14.69 -45.17
N ASP A 97 -8.82 15.11 -46.31
CA ASP A 97 -8.17 14.74 -47.59
C ASP A 97 -6.94 15.63 -47.78
N ILE A 98 -5.86 15.30 -47.10
CA ILE A 98 -4.60 16.05 -47.10
C ILE A 98 -3.58 15.32 -47.95
N LEU A 99 -3.04 15.99 -48.97
CA LEU A 99 -1.89 15.52 -49.72
C LEU A 99 -0.68 15.36 -48.78
N MET A 100 -0.19 14.14 -48.63
CA MET A 100 0.94 13.84 -47.74
C MET A 100 2.31 14.23 -48.34
N SER A 101 2.41 14.34 -49.65
CA SER A 101 3.56 14.95 -50.33
C SER A 101 3.21 15.31 -51.78
N THR A 102 3.88 16.35 -52.31
CA THR A 102 3.72 16.76 -53.70
C THR A 102 4.30 15.75 -54.71
N GLU A 103 5.16 14.84 -54.27
CA GLU A 103 5.81 13.87 -55.16
C GLU A 103 5.12 12.52 -55.25
N SER A 104 4.33 12.09 -54.24
CA SER A 104 3.79 10.72 -54.16
C SER A 104 2.28 10.59 -54.31
N GLN A 105 1.52 11.67 -54.42
CA GLN A 105 0.04 11.67 -54.53
C GLN A 105 -0.69 10.84 -53.43
N ILE A 106 -0.07 10.64 -52.27
CA ILE A 106 -0.70 9.90 -51.18
C ILE A 106 -1.58 10.87 -50.39
N ILE A 107 -2.89 10.56 -50.36
CA ILE A 107 -3.88 11.32 -49.62
C ILE A 107 -4.11 10.62 -48.26
N TYR A 108 -3.98 11.37 -47.16
CA TYR A 108 -4.38 10.87 -45.84
C TYR A 108 -5.90 10.98 -45.68
N SER A 109 -6.58 9.85 -45.74
CA SER A 109 -8.03 9.73 -45.74
C SER A 109 -8.60 9.25 -44.40
N LYS A 110 -9.93 9.22 -44.27
CA LYS A 110 -10.61 8.60 -43.13
C LYS A 110 -10.24 7.13 -42.95
N GLU A 111 -10.00 6.41 -44.05
CA GLU A 111 -9.54 5.03 -43.99
C GLU A 111 -8.09 4.92 -43.47
N SER A 112 -7.24 5.87 -43.85
CA SER A 112 -5.86 5.96 -43.35
C SER A 112 -5.85 6.15 -41.83
N LEU A 113 -6.70 7.02 -41.28
CA LEU A 113 -6.81 7.20 -39.82
C LEU A 113 -7.27 5.93 -39.10
N LYS A 114 -8.20 5.18 -39.68
CA LYS A 114 -8.62 3.90 -39.11
C LYS A 114 -7.49 2.87 -39.12
N ILE A 115 -6.77 2.73 -40.21
CA ILE A 115 -5.63 1.82 -40.34
C ILE A 115 -4.55 2.19 -39.31
N ASP A 116 -4.23 3.46 -39.17
CA ASP A 116 -3.26 3.94 -38.19
C ASP A 116 -3.69 3.67 -36.74
N LEU A 117 -4.98 3.88 -36.44
CA LEU A 117 -5.53 3.59 -35.12
C LEU A 117 -5.50 2.09 -34.81
N ASP A 118 -5.86 1.25 -35.78
CA ASP A 118 -5.83 -0.20 -35.62
C ASP A 118 -4.38 -0.68 -35.38
N SER A 119 -3.45 -0.21 -36.20
CA SER A 119 -2.01 -0.51 -36.05
C SER A 119 -1.45 -0.03 -34.71
N PHE A 120 -1.83 1.17 -34.26
CA PHE A 120 -1.44 1.70 -32.98
C PHE A 120 -1.97 0.84 -31.84
N CYS A 121 -3.25 0.48 -31.84
CA CYS A 121 -3.87 -0.36 -30.83
C CYS A 121 -3.25 -1.76 -30.74
N GLU A 122 -2.91 -2.36 -31.90
CA GLU A 122 -2.21 -3.64 -31.93
C GLU A 122 -0.80 -3.56 -31.33
N GLY A 123 -0.11 -2.43 -31.53
CA GLY A 123 1.23 -2.20 -31.00
C GLY A 123 1.28 -1.81 -29.51
N ILE A 124 0.16 -1.33 -28.95
CA ILE A 124 0.14 -0.80 -27.57
C ILE A 124 0.62 -1.82 -26.56
N TRP A 125 0.09 -3.04 -26.60
CA TRP A 125 0.42 -4.07 -25.61
C TRP A 125 1.89 -4.47 -25.68
N GLN A 126 2.44 -4.60 -26.88
CA GLN A 126 3.85 -4.91 -27.08
C GLN A 126 4.76 -3.80 -26.52
N ALA A 127 4.44 -2.54 -26.82
CA ALA A 127 5.19 -1.41 -26.31
C ALA A 127 5.07 -1.30 -24.77
N TRP A 128 3.88 -1.51 -24.23
CA TRP A 128 3.63 -1.47 -22.79
C TRP A 128 4.39 -2.57 -22.03
N LEU A 129 4.39 -3.80 -22.53
CA LEU A 129 5.18 -4.90 -21.94
C LEU A 129 6.68 -4.74 -22.18
N GLY A 130 7.09 -4.10 -23.27
CA GLY A 130 8.50 -3.87 -23.60
C GLY A 130 9.26 -2.99 -22.60
N ARG A 131 8.55 -2.29 -21.69
CA ARG A 131 9.16 -1.56 -20.56
C ARG A 131 9.74 -2.49 -19.49
N MET A 132 9.23 -3.72 -19.41
CA MET A 132 9.72 -4.71 -18.45
C MET A 132 10.99 -5.36 -19.00
N THR A 133 12.13 -4.95 -18.43
CA THR A 133 13.44 -5.52 -18.78
C THR A 133 13.96 -6.34 -17.62
N SER A 134 14.64 -7.45 -17.92
CA SER A 134 15.34 -8.22 -16.89
C SER A 134 16.63 -7.51 -16.47
N THR A 135 16.91 -7.48 -15.18
CA THR A 135 18.18 -7.03 -14.62
C THR A 135 18.85 -8.19 -13.88
N SER A 136 20.17 -8.27 -13.92
CA SER A 136 20.93 -9.22 -13.09
C SER A 136 21.25 -8.55 -11.76
N ILE A 137 20.74 -9.10 -10.66
CA ILE A 137 20.93 -8.57 -9.32
C ILE A 137 21.94 -9.48 -8.61
N PRO A 138 23.08 -8.96 -8.12
CA PRO A 138 23.98 -9.73 -7.26
C PRO A 138 23.31 -9.94 -5.89
N GLY A 139 23.42 -11.15 -5.35
CA GLY A 139 22.95 -11.43 -3.99
C GLY A 139 23.86 -10.74 -2.96
N ASP A 140 23.24 -10.08 -1.97
CA ASP A 140 23.95 -9.50 -0.82
C ASP A 140 23.18 -9.83 0.48
N PRO A 141 23.69 -10.80 1.29
CA PRO A 141 23.05 -11.19 2.54
C PRO A 141 23.20 -10.14 3.66
N MET A 142 23.94 -9.07 3.43
CA MET A 142 24.15 -7.99 4.41
C MET A 142 23.17 -6.83 4.25
N ILE A 143 22.32 -6.87 3.23
CA ILE A 143 21.24 -5.87 3.09
C ILE A 143 20.22 -6.09 4.20
N GLU A 144 20.10 -5.10 5.08
CA GLU A 144 19.11 -5.13 6.15
C GLU A 144 17.72 -4.76 5.62
N VAL A 145 16.69 -5.40 6.19
CA VAL A 145 15.29 -5.01 5.95
C VAL A 145 15.06 -3.59 6.47
N GLY A 146 14.68 -2.68 5.58
CA GLY A 146 14.40 -1.29 5.92
C GLY A 146 13.01 -1.09 6.52
N TYR A 147 12.92 -0.24 7.57
CA TYR A 147 11.66 0.05 8.24
C TYR A 147 11.41 1.55 8.35
N ARG A 148 10.15 1.97 8.17
CA ARG A 148 9.65 3.29 8.61
C ARG A 148 9.29 3.26 10.08
N ILE A 149 8.68 2.16 10.53
CA ILE A 149 8.44 1.87 11.94
C ILE A 149 8.87 0.44 12.20
N LYS A 150 9.94 0.26 12.94
CA LYS A 150 10.42 -1.08 13.29
C LYS A 150 9.50 -1.69 14.37
N PRO A 151 9.03 -2.95 14.23
CA PRO A 151 9.42 -3.92 13.20
C PRO A 151 8.35 -4.15 12.11
N PHE A 152 7.35 -3.33 11.94
CA PHE A 152 6.15 -3.71 11.19
C PHE A 152 5.73 -2.77 10.05
N ALA A 153 6.37 -1.64 9.86
CA ALA A 153 6.12 -0.80 8.69
C ALA A 153 7.38 -0.71 7.83
N LEU A 154 7.37 -1.41 6.71
CA LEU A 154 8.50 -1.50 5.81
C LEU A 154 8.71 -0.19 5.03
N LYS A 155 9.94 0.03 4.55
CA LYS A 155 10.28 1.14 3.66
C LYS A 155 9.77 0.91 2.25
N ASP A 156 9.87 -0.31 1.75
CA ASP A 156 9.66 -0.74 0.37
C ASP A 156 8.58 -1.81 0.26
N GLY A 157 7.57 -1.75 1.13
CA GLY A 157 6.53 -2.76 1.16
C GLY A 157 5.22 -2.28 1.75
N GLY A 158 4.25 -3.19 1.73
CA GLY A 158 2.90 -2.96 2.19
C GLY A 158 2.60 -3.59 3.55
N THR A 159 2.10 -2.78 4.48
CA THR A 159 1.57 -3.25 5.76
C THR A 159 0.06 -3.09 5.80
N ILE A 160 -0.67 -4.15 6.13
CA ILE A 160 -2.11 -4.08 6.41
C ILE A 160 -2.34 -4.20 7.91
N MET A 161 -2.87 -3.13 8.52
CA MET A 161 -3.22 -3.08 9.93
C MET A 161 -4.72 -3.27 10.12
N TYR A 162 -5.12 -4.27 10.90
CA TYR A 162 -6.53 -4.60 11.07
C TYR A 162 -6.93 -4.82 12.53
N ALA A 163 -8.18 -4.50 12.85
CA ALA A 163 -8.84 -4.74 14.13
C ALA A 163 -10.35 -4.56 13.99
N ARG A 164 -11.12 -4.87 15.04
CA ARG A 164 -12.56 -4.59 15.11
C ARG A 164 -12.88 -3.11 14.89
N PRO A 165 -14.09 -2.77 14.42
CA PRO A 165 -14.57 -1.40 14.38
C PRO A 165 -14.51 -0.72 15.78
N LYS A 166 -14.23 0.58 15.82
CA LYS A 166 -14.21 1.41 17.03
C LYS A 166 -13.15 1.02 18.07
N ARG A 167 -12.07 0.37 17.66
CA ARG A 167 -10.95 -0.09 18.50
C ARG A 167 -9.66 0.75 18.32
N GLY A 168 -9.78 2.03 17.95
CA GLY A 168 -8.66 2.97 17.94
C GLY A 168 -7.76 2.94 16.70
N LYS A 169 -8.01 2.04 15.69
CA LYS A 169 -7.17 1.90 14.48
C LYS A 169 -6.74 3.22 13.83
N SER A 170 -7.71 4.10 13.53
CA SER A 170 -7.42 5.38 12.87
C SER A 170 -6.59 6.33 13.74
N TYR A 171 -6.68 6.25 15.07
CA TYR A 171 -5.79 6.98 15.98
C TYR A 171 -4.37 6.41 15.94
N VAL A 172 -4.24 5.08 15.94
CA VAL A 172 -2.94 4.40 15.79
C VAL A 172 -2.31 4.76 14.45
N ALA A 173 -3.04 4.61 13.34
CA ALA A 173 -2.55 4.96 12.01
C ALA A 173 -2.10 6.43 11.92
N MET A 174 -2.89 7.34 12.50
CA MET A 174 -2.53 8.76 12.55
C MET A 174 -1.30 9.02 13.43
N ALA A 175 -1.19 8.35 14.59
CA ALA A 175 0.00 8.46 15.43
C ALA A 175 1.24 7.95 14.72
N MET A 176 1.16 6.81 14.04
CA MET A 176 2.24 6.29 13.21
C MET A 176 2.64 7.29 12.12
N ALA A 177 1.65 7.85 11.40
CA ALA A 177 1.88 8.86 10.38
C ALA A 177 2.60 10.10 10.94
N VAL A 178 2.12 10.63 12.07
CA VAL A 178 2.74 11.78 12.74
C VAL A 178 4.15 11.48 13.22
N LEU A 179 4.39 10.30 13.79
CA LEU A 179 5.72 9.91 14.27
C LEU A 179 6.72 9.81 13.13
N VAL A 180 6.35 9.18 12.02
CA VAL A 180 7.21 9.07 10.83
C VAL A 180 7.45 10.45 10.20
N ASP A 181 6.41 11.26 10.04
CA ASP A 181 6.52 12.58 9.41
C ASP A 181 7.30 13.59 10.27
N SER A 182 7.22 13.48 11.59
CA SER A 182 7.94 14.35 12.50
C SER A 182 9.35 13.87 12.86
N GLY A 183 9.63 12.57 12.69
CA GLY A 183 10.84 11.96 13.24
C GLY A 183 10.93 12.09 14.76
N ASN A 184 9.80 12.14 15.46
CA ASN A 184 9.71 12.53 16.85
C ASN A 184 10.68 11.74 17.77
N PRO A 185 11.75 12.37 18.28
CA PRO A 185 12.73 11.70 19.12
C PRO A 185 12.20 11.34 20.52
N TYR A 186 11.06 11.91 20.91
CA TYR A 186 10.39 11.62 22.19
C TYR A 186 9.53 10.36 22.12
N ASN A 187 9.42 9.77 20.94
CA ASN A 187 8.73 8.50 20.76
C ASN A 187 9.43 7.37 21.53
N LYS A 188 8.74 6.83 22.54
CA LYS A 188 9.21 5.69 23.34
C LYS A 188 8.57 4.37 22.93
N PHE A 189 7.75 4.37 21.87
CA PHE A 189 7.00 3.19 21.47
C PHE A 189 7.73 2.37 20.43
N TRP A 190 8.15 3.05 19.34
CA TRP A 190 8.74 2.40 18.16
C TRP A 190 9.91 3.21 17.61
N PRO A 191 10.99 2.57 17.23
CA PRO A 191 11.99 3.21 16.38
C PRO A 191 11.37 3.62 15.05
N VAL A 192 11.49 4.89 14.68
CA VAL A 192 10.97 5.45 13.42
C VAL A 192 12.08 6.04 12.59
N GLU A 193 11.94 5.93 11.27
CA GLU A 193 12.73 6.68 10.31
C GLU A 193 11.88 7.79 9.70
N GLN A 194 12.38 9.01 9.77
CA GLN A 194 11.66 10.19 9.31
C GLN A 194 11.55 10.24 7.78
N THR A 195 10.35 10.54 7.30
CA THR A 195 10.10 10.88 5.90
C THR A 195 8.79 11.65 5.77
N ASN A 196 8.55 12.29 4.62
CA ASN A 196 7.26 12.90 4.32
C ASN A 196 6.19 11.81 4.18
N VAL A 197 5.05 12.06 4.79
CA VAL A 197 3.91 11.12 4.84
C VAL A 197 2.71 11.71 4.12
N LEU A 198 2.04 10.90 3.32
CA LEU A 198 0.74 11.21 2.73
C LEU A 198 -0.36 10.38 3.39
N TYR A 199 -1.33 11.02 4.04
CA TYR A 199 -2.48 10.36 4.66
C TYR A 199 -3.70 10.45 3.74
N VAL A 200 -4.14 9.33 3.19
CA VAL A 200 -5.32 9.22 2.32
C VAL A 200 -6.53 8.83 3.16
N ASN A 201 -7.43 9.78 3.38
CA ASN A 201 -8.63 9.59 4.19
C ASN A 201 -9.86 9.36 3.30
N LEU A 202 -10.39 8.13 3.34
CA LEU A 202 -11.60 7.72 2.61
C LEU A 202 -12.88 7.73 3.49
N GLU A 203 -12.73 7.90 4.81
CA GLU A 203 -13.82 7.61 5.75
C GLU A 203 -14.41 8.85 6.41
N ARG A 204 -13.60 9.81 6.84
CA ARG A 204 -13.99 10.88 7.72
C ARG A 204 -14.05 12.26 7.05
N SER A 205 -14.78 13.20 7.66
CA SER A 205 -14.75 14.59 7.23
C SER A 205 -13.41 15.26 7.54
N ALA A 206 -13.04 16.28 6.75
CA ALA A 206 -11.82 17.05 7.00
C ALA A 206 -11.79 17.64 8.42
N LYS A 207 -12.91 18.19 8.91
CA LYS A 207 -13.04 18.74 10.26
C LYS A 207 -12.72 17.70 11.34
N GLU A 208 -13.21 16.47 11.20
CA GLU A 208 -12.93 15.39 12.15
C GLU A 208 -11.46 14.97 12.10
N MET A 209 -10.86 14.93 10.92
CA MET A 209 -9.43 14.61 10.78
C MET A 209 -8.54 15.69 11.39
N THR A 210 -8.87 16.98 11.19
CA THR A 210 -8.17 18.10 11.83
C THR A 210 -8.21 18.00 13.35
N ARG A 211 -9.40 17.72 13.92
CA ARG A 211 -9.57 17.53 15.36
C ARG A 211 -8.71 16.36 15.88
N ARG A 212 -8.76 15.22 15.20
CA ARG A 212 -7.97 14.03 15.58
C ARG A 212 -6.47 14.27 15.50
N LEU A 213 -6.02 14.96 14.44
CA LEU A 213 -4.61 15.31 14.28
C LEU A 213 -4.12 16.16 15.46
N GLY A 214 -4.89 17.19 15.86
CA GLY A 214 -4.58 18.00 17.02
C GLY A 214 -4.48 17.19 18.31
N CYS A 215 -5.42 16.27 18.55
CA CYS A 215 -5.38 15.37 19.71
C CYS A 215 -4.15 14.44 19.66
N VAL A 216 -3.83 13.87 18.52
CA VAL A 216 -2.66 12.97 18.37
C VAL A 216 -1.36 13.74 18.55
N ASN A 217 -1.22 14.92 17.95
CA ASN A 217 -0.06 15.77 18.14
C ASN A 217 0.15 16.09 19.64
N THR A 218 -0.92 16.50 20.35
CA THR A 218 -0.88 16.76 21.80
C THR A 218 -0.46 15.53 22.58
N ALA A 219 -1.05 14.37 22.31
CA ALA A 219 -0.75 13.12 23.00
C ALA A 219 0.69 12.63 22.76
N LEU A 220 1.30 13.04 21.65
CA LEU A 220 2.71 12.78 21.33
C LEU A 220 3.67 13.89 21.80
N GLY A 221 3.17 14.91 22.51
CA GLY A 221 4.00 16.02 23.00
C GLY A 221 4.44 17.00 21.91
N LEU A 222 3.74 17.04 20.78
CA LEU A 222 4.00 17.96 19.67
C LEU A 222 3.05 19.16 19.71
N ASP A 223 3.36 20.20 18.91
CA ASP A 223 2.44 21.32 18.71
C ASP A 223 1.09 20.80 18.16
N PRO A 224 -0.04 21.06 18.84
CA PRO A 224 -1.37 20.64 18.36
C PRO A 224 -1.68 21.09 16.93
N ALA A 225 -1.15 22.23 16.51
CA ALA A 225 -1.34 22.81 15.19
C ALA A 225 -0.36 22.25 14.12
N ARG A 226 0.54 21.34 14.48
CA ARG A 226 1.47 20.74 13.54
C ARG A 226 0.73 20.09 12.37
N PRO A 227 1.06 20.48 11.12
CA PRO A 227 0.39 19.94 9.94
C PRO A 227 0.84 18.50 9.65
N LEU A 228 -0.04 17.76 8.98
CA LEU A 228 0.24 16.51 8.27
C LEU A 228 -0.42 16.61 6.90
N ARG A 229 0.15 16.03 5.87
CA ARG A 229 -0.41 16.08 4.52
C ARG A 229 -1.56 15.09 4.35
N PHE A 230 -2.71 15.56 3.84
CA PHE A 230 -3.93 14.75 3.65
C PHE A 230 -4.49 14.86 2.24
N ILE A 231 -4.96 13.73 1.71
CA ILE A 231 -6.00 13.70 0.67
C ILE A 231 -7.33 13.34 1.33
N HIS A 232 -8.32 14.23 1.20
CA HIS A 232 -9.69 13.98 1.66
C HIS A 232 -10.54 13.46 0.49
N ALA A 233 -10.68 12.13 0.40
CA ALA A 233 -11.33 11.47 -0.72
C ALA A 233 -12.56 10.64 -0.31
N ARG A 234 -13.27 11.09 0.73
CA ARG A 234 -14.51 10.44 1.15
C ARG A 234 -15.53 10.39 0.01
N GLY A 235 -15.97 9.19 -0.35
CA GLY A 235 -16.96 8.96 -1.41
C GLY A 235 -16.35 8.71 -2.79
N PHE A 236 -15.02 8.76 -2.93
CA PHE A 236 -14.33 8.35 -4.15
C PHE A 236 -13.79 6.93 -4.02
N ALA A 237 -13.76 6.19 -5.14
CA ALA A 237 -13.08 4.92 -5.18
C ALA A 237 -11.55 5.12 -5.29
N LEU A 238 -10.77 4.21 -4.71
CA LEU A 238 -9.31 4.31 -4.66
C LEU A 238 -8.68 4.43 -6.06
N ASN A 239 -9.17 3.63 -7.02
CA ASN A 239 -8.68 3.69 -8.41
C ASN A 239 -9.04 5.01 -9.14
N GLN A 240 -10.06 5.73 -8.68
CA GLN A 240 -10.40 7.04 -9.27
C GLN A 240 -9.43 8.15 -8.85
N ILE A 241 -8.77 7.97 -7.71
CA ILE A 241 -7.87 8.96 -7.12
C ILE A 241 -6.40 8.53 -7.16
N ALA A 242 -6.09 7.36 -7.72
CA ALA A 242 -4.72 6.83 -7.76
C ALA A 242 -3.74 7.82 -8.44
N ASP A 243 -4.11 8.39 -9.61
CA ASP A 243 -3.30 9.39 -10.31
C ASP A 243 -3.06 10.66 -9.45
N ASN A 244 -4.08 11.04 -8.64
CA ASN A 244 -3.94 12.19 -7.73
C ASN A 244 -3.00 11.88 -6.57
N ILE A 245 -3.09 10.66 -6.01
CA ILE A 245 -2.20 10.20 -4.95
C ILE A 245 -0.77 10.17 -5.47
N GLU A 246 -0.53 9.60 -6.65
CA GLU A 246 0.80 9.53 -7.27
C GLU A 246 1.38 10.92 -7.53
N ARG A 247 0.58 11.86 -8.03
CA ARG A 247 1.01 13.25 -8.20
C ARG A 247 1.46 13.87 -6.87
N GLU A 248 0.65 13.77 -5.80
CA GLU A 248 0.99 14.32 -4.48
C GLU A 248 2.24 13.66 -3.88
N ILE A 249 2.41 12.34 -4.08
CA ILE A 249 3.62 11.61 -3.69
C ILE A 249 4.85 12.23 -4.36
N ASN A 250 4.78 12.45 -5.67
CA ASN A 250 5.92 12.95 -6.45
C ASN A 250 6.20 14.44 -6.20
N GLU A 251 5.16 15.29 -6.11
CA GLU A 251 5.30 16.74 -5.85
C GLU A 251 5.87 17.03 -4.46
N HIS A 252 5.62 16.15 -3.50
CA HIS A 252 6.01 16.38 -2.11
C HIS A 252 7.01 15.38 -1.56
N ASP A 253 7.58 14.55 -2.42
CA ASP A 253 8.54 13.49 -2.06
C ASP A 253 8.08 12.65 -0.86
N CYS A 254 6.80 12.22 -0.89
CA CYS A 254 6.25 11.36 0.15
C CYS A 254 6.77 9.94 -0.04
N LYS A 255 7.41 9.38 0.97
CA LYS A 255 7.92 8.01 0.94
C LYS A 255 7.03 7.02 1.69
N TRP A 256 6.06 7.52 2.44
CA TRP A 256 5.14 6.64 3.15
C TRP A 256 3.70 7.09 3.01
N ILE A 257 2.82 6.14 2.70
CA ILE A 257 1.40 6.37 2.40
C ILE A 257 0.58 5.68 3.47
N VAL A 258 -0.37 6.38 4.07
CA VAL A 258 -1.35 5.80 5.00
C VAL A 258 -2.72 5.85 4.37
N LEU A 259 -3.37 4.70 4.17
CA LEU A 259 -4.74 4.58 3.64
C LEU A 259 -5.72 4.25 4.76
N ASP A 260 -6.65 5.15 5.09
CA ASP A 260 -7.71 4.93 6.07
C ASP A 260 -9.09 5.09 5.40
N SER A 261 -9.73 4.00 4.96
CA SER A 261 -9.47 2.58 5.12
C SER A 261 -9.81 1.76 3.87
N ILE A 262 -9.29 0.54 3.76
CA ILE A 262 -9.61 -0.42 2.68
C ILE A 262 -11.12 -0.62 2.54
N SER A 263 -11.86 -0.70 3.65
CA SER A 263 -13.31 -0.91 3.65
C SER A 263 -14.10 0.21 2.96
N ARG A 264 -13.46 1.34 2.68
CA ARG A 264 -14.04 2.49 1.97
C ARG A 264 -13.40 2.75 0.61
N SER A 265 -12.60 1.81 0.12
CA SER A 265 -11.94 1.93 -1.19
C SER A 265 -12.89 2.04 -2.37
N GLY A 266 -14.20 1.68 -2.20
CA GLY A 266 -15.23 1.87 -3.23
C GLY A 266 -15.08 0.98 -4.46
N MET A 267 -14.27 -0.11 -4.40
CA MET A 267 -13.92 -0.93 -5.57
C MET A 267 -14.75 -2.20 -5.71
N GLY A 268 -15.75 -2.42 -4.86
CA GLY A 268 -16.66 -3.59 -4.92
C GLY A 268 -16.75 -4.36 -3.61
N ASP A 269 -17.21 -5.62 -3.67
CA ASP A 269 -17.28 -6.52 -2.52
C ASP A 269 -15.88 -7.01 -2.13
N LEU A 270 -15.46 -6.74 -0.90
CA LEU A 270 -14.15 -7.11 -0.39
C LEU A 270 -13.97 -8.64 -0.24
N ASN A 271 -15.05 -9.42 -0.26
CA ASN A 271 -14.96 -10.88 -0.22
C ASN A 271 -14.57 -11.49 -1.57
N GLU A 272 -14.66 -10.71 -2.64
CA GLU A 272 -14.24 -11.16 -3.96
C GLU A 272 -12.73 -11.04 -4.12
N ASN A 273 -12.06 -12.12 -4.51
CA ASN A 273 -10.61 -12.12 -4.79
C ASN A 273 -10.22 -11.05 -5.80
N ARG A 274 -11.04 -10.82 -6.84
CA ARG A 274 -10.80 -9.81 -7.85
C ARG A 274 -10.79 -8.40 -7.27
N THR A 275 -11.71 -8.10 -6.37
CA THR A 275 -11.77 -6.78 -5.69
C THR A 275 -10.55 -6.57 -4.81
N ALA A 276 -10.18 -7.60 -4.03
CA ALA A 276 -8.99 -7.54 -3.17
C ALA A 276 -7.72 -7.32 -3.99
N ASN A 277 -7.50 -8.11 -5.06
CA ASN A 277 -6.35 -7.94 -5.94
C ASN A 277 -6.29 -6.54 -6.56
N ARG A 278 -7.41 -6.00 -7.05
CA ARG A 278 -7.42 -4.64 -7.60
C ARG A 278 -7.06 -3.56 -6.59
N ILE A 279 -7.45 -3.72 -5.33
CA ILE A 279 -7.08 -2.79 -4.26
C ILE A 279 -5.58 -2.88 -3.97
N THR A 280 -5.07 -4.10 -3.79
CA THR A 280 -3.64 -4.32 -3.49
C THR A 280 -2.75 -3.96 -4.68
N ASP A 281 -3.15 -4.28 -5.92
CA ASP A 281 -2.44 -3.87 -7.12
C ASP A 281 -2.38 -2.34 -7.26
N THR A 282 -3.48 -1.63 -6.93
CA THR A 282 -3.48 -0.17 -6.91
C THR A 282 -2.51 0.36 -5.85
N LEU A 283 -2.49 -0.20 -4.63
CA LEU A 283 -1.55 0.22 -3.59
C LEU A 283 -0.09 -0.07 -3.99
N ASN A 284 0.17 -1.26 -4.52
CA ASN A 284 1.50 -1.66 -4.98
C ASN A 284 1.98 -0.78 -6.16
N SER A 285 1.06 -0.34 -7.04
CA SER A 285 1.43 0.58 -8.12
C SER A 285 1.91 1.94 -7.63
N LEU A 286 1.45 2.41 -6.47
CA LEU A 286 1.87 3.68 -5.88
C LEU A 286 3.31 3.63 -5.31
N ILE A 287 3.82 2.44 -5.00
CA ILE A 287 5.16 2.26 -4.40
C ILE A 287 6.20 1.67 -5.36
N LYS A 288 5.79 1.12 -6.51
CA LYS A 288 6.63 0.38 -7.46
C LYS A 288 7.84 1.13 -8.03
N GLU A 289 7.78 2.45 -8.08
CA GLU A 289 8.79 3.29 -8.76
C GLU A 289 9.95 3.68 -7.81
N SER A 290 9.96 3.16 -6.57
CA SER A 290 10.99 3.56 -5.59
C SER A 290 11.18 2.47 -4.54
N ASP A 291 12.40 2.00 -4.43
CA ASP A 291 12.86 1.04 -3.39
C ASP A 291 12.79 1.62 -1.96
N ASP A 292 12.21 2.81 -1.79
CA ASP A 292 12.11 3.54 -0.52
C ASP A 292 10.68 4.06 -0.28
N ARG A 293 9.68 3.46 -0.93
CA ARG A 293 8.26 3.77 -0.71
C ARG A 293 7.53 2.60 -0.10
N GLY A 294 6.75 2.87 0.94
CA GLY A 294 5.90 1.87 1.56
C GLY A 294 4.52 2.42 1.89
N TYR A 295 3.60 1.53 2.25
CA TYR A 295 2.28 1.94 2.70
C TYR A 295 1.82 1.20 3.95
N LEU A 296 0.92 1.87 4.69
CA LEU A 296 0.10 1.30 5.76
C LEU A 296 -1.37 1.42 5.35
N ALA A 297 -2.06 0.30 5.17
CA ALA A 297 -3.48 0.30 4.88
C ALA A 297 -4.28 -0.19 6.10
N VAL A 298 -5.30 0.57 6.50
CA VAL A 298 -6.17 0.23 7.64
C VAL A 298 -7.34 -0.61 7.15
N ALA A 299 -7.57 -1.75 7.82
CA ALA A 299 -8.66 -2.68 7.51
C ALA A 299 -9.48 -3.03 8.76
N HIS A 300 -10.60 -3.74 8.57
CA HIS A 300 -11.37 -4.37 9.64
C HIS A 300 -11.01 -5.84 9.78
N THR A 301 -11.27 -6.44 10.95
CA THR A 301 -11.20 -7.88 11.10
C THR A 301 -12.50 -8.53 10.62
N SER A 302 -12.42 -9.84 10.31
CA SER A 302 -13.58 -10.71 10.24
C SER A 302 -14.31 -10.77 11.59
N TRP A 303 -15.53 -11.34 11.62
CA TRP A 303 -16.31 -11.46 12.85
C TRP A 303 -15.59 -12.32 13.91
N GLU A 304 -14.82 -13.31 13.49
CA GLU A 304 -14.09 -14.25 14.35
C GLU A 304 -12.75 -13.71 14.86
N GLU A 305 -12.36 -12.49 14.50
CA GLU A 305 -11.11 -11.77 14.88
C GLU A 305 -9.80 -12.41 14.43
N GLN A 306 -9.81 -13.49 13.71
CA GLN A 306 -8.58 -14.21 13.34
C GLN A 306 -7.93 -13.65 12.06
N HIS A 307 -8.75 -13.09 11.15
CA HIS A 307 -8.33 -12.67 9.82
C HIS A 307 -8.81 -11.26 9.47
N VAL A 308 -8.17 -10.66 8.49
CA VAL A 308 -8.67 -9.43 7.88
C VAL A 308 -10.05 -9.69 7.25
N TYR A 309 -10.97 -8.72 7.37
CA TYR A 309 -12.27 -8.81 6.71
C TYR A 309 -12.12 -8.73 5.19
N GLY A 310 -12.68 -9.70 4.50
CA GLY A 310 -12.67 -9.81 3.04
C GLY A 310 -11.91 -11.04 2.56
N SER A 311 -11.44 -10.97 1.34
CA SER A 311 -10.71 -12.05 0.69
C SER A 311 -9.36 -12.32 1.36
N ILE A 312 -8.97 -13.60 1.41
CA ILE A 312 -7.62 -14.05 1.80
C ILE A 312 -6.51 -13.41 0.96
N MET A 313 -6.84 -12.87 -0.21
CA MET A 313 -5.87 -12.19 -1.09
C MET A 313 -5.25 -10.94 -0.45
N PHE A 314 -5.91 -10.31 0.53
CA PHE A 314 -5.29 -9.24 1.30
C PHE A 314 -4.11 -9.71 2.13
N GLU A 315 -4.23 -10.91 2.74
CA GLU A 315 -3.13 -11.52 3.51
C GLU A 315 -2.00 -11.99 2.61
N ALA A 316 -2.35 -12.53 1.43
CA ALA A 316 -1.37 -13.02 0.47
C ALA A 316 -0.56 -11.90 -0.22
N ALA A 317 -1.13 -10.69 -0.33
CA ALA A 317 -0.52 -9.57 -1.04
C ALA A 317 0.24 -8.59 -0.14
N ALA A 318 0.03 -8.63 1.18
CA ALA A 318 0.72 -7.77 2.13
C ALA A 318 2.06 -8.38 2.57
N ASP A 319 3.09 -7.56 2.69
CA ASP A 319 4.37 -7.98 3.24
C ASP A 319 4.30 -8.16 4.76
N VAL A 320 3.48 -7.35 5.43
CA VAL A 320 3.24 -7.43 6.88
C VAL A 320 1.75 -7.32 7.19
N MET A 321 1.25 -8.30 7.95
CA MET A 321 -0.09 -8.29 8.52
C MET A 321 0.00 -7.95 10.00
N LEU A 322 -0.54 -6.79 10.39
CA LEU A 322 -0.51 -6.27 11.75
C LEU A 322 -1.90 -6.32 12.39
N SER A 323 -2.10 -7.24 13.31
CA SER A 323 -3.33 -7.36 14.11
C SER A 323 -3.27 -6.48 15.35
N LEU A 324 -4.34 -5.76 15.65
CA LEU A 324 -4.48 -5.00 16.90
C LEU A 324 -5.50 -5.69 17.82
N LYS A 325 -5.02 -6.27 18.91
CA LYS A 325 -5.87 -6.71 20.01
C LYS A 325 -6.10 -5.58 21.00
N THR A 326 -7.31 -5.43 21.50
CA THR A 326 -7.65 -4.28 22.32
C THR A 326 -8.49 -4.68 23.52
N ALA A 327 -8.18 -4.09 24.66
CA ALA A 327 -8.94 -4.21 25.90
C ALA A 327 -9.15 -2.86 26.58
N ARG A 328 -10.03 -2.81 27.55
CA ARG A 328 -10.18 -1.63 28.44
C ARG A 328 -9.86 -2.02 29.87
N ASN A 329 -9.13 -1.15 30.55
CA ASN A 329 -8.87 -1.30 31.99
C ASN A 329 -10.02 -0.71 32.85
N ASN A 330 -9.91 -0.82 34.16
CA ASN A 330 -10.90 -0.30 35.10
C ASN A 330 -11.11 1.23 35.01
N ASN A 331 -10.13 1.96 34.50
CA ASN A 331 -10.21 3.41 34.26
C ASN A 331 -10.79 3.76 32.90
N ASN A 332 -11.27 2.76 32.14
CA ASN A 332 -11.77 2.89 30.78
C ASN A 332 -10.71 3.33 29.74
N ASP A 333 -9.42 3.26 30.08
CA ASP A 333 -8.34 3.46 29.12
C ASP A 333 -8.31 2.32 28.11
N LEU A 334 -7.93 2.62 26.88
CA LEU A 334 -7.81 1.63 25.81
C LEU A 334 -6.38 1.11 25.72
N GLY A 335 -6.19 -0.17 26.02
CA GLY A 335 -4.97 -0.91 25.74
C GLY A 335 -4.98 -1.50 24.33
N ILE A 336 -3.88 -1.39 23.60
CA ILE A 336 -3.70 -1.93 22.25
C ILE A 336 -2.41 -2.74 22.22
N LYS A 337 -2.55 -4.05 22.01
CA LYS A 337 -1.44 -4.98 21.78
C LYS A 337 -1.30 -5.20 20.28
N PHE A 338 -0.06 -5.11 19.80
CA PHE A 338 0.29 -5.31 18.40
C PHE A 338 0.77 -6.75 18.22
N GLU A 339 0.22 -7.44 17.24
CA GLU A 339 0.63 -8.78 16.87
C GLU A 339 0.92 -8.84 15.37
N ILE A 340 2.11 -9.29 15.02
CA ILE A 340 2.46 -9.58 13.63
C ILE A 340 1.85 -10.94 13.31
N ALA A 341 0.70 -10.93 12.61
CA ALA A 341 -0.04 -12.14 12.25
C ALA A 341 0.58 -12.88 11.05
N GLY A 342 1.34 -12.15 10.22
CA GLY A 342 2.11 -12.69 9.11
C GLY A 342 3.13 -11.67 8.64
N ALA A 343 4.33 -12.15 8.32
CA ALA A 343 5.38 -11.35 7.70
C ALA A 343 6.38 -12.28 7.01
N ASN A 344 6.91 -11.81 5.86
CA ASN A 344 7.87 -12.61 5.10
C ASN A 344 9.28 -12.53 5.70
N ASP A 345 9.72 -11.33 6.12
CA ASP A 345 11.12 -11.06 6.50
C ASP A 345 11.27 -10.42 7.90
N VAL A 346 10.24 -10.49 8.73
CA VAL A 346 10.22 -9.88 10.07
C VAL A 346 10.37 -10.96 11.14
N GLY A 347 11.42 -10.86 11.94
CA GLY A 347 11.64 -11.76 13.08
C GLY A 347 10.66 -11.49 14.22
N PRO A 348 10.44 -12.48 15.12
CA PRO A 348 9.58 -12.30 16.28
C PRO A 348 10.16 -11.23 17.21
N MET A 349 9.32 -10.25 17.57
CA MET A 349 9.67 -9.18 18.52
C MET A 349 8.52 -8.94 19.47
N GLN A 350 8.84 -8.75 20.77
CA GLN A 350 7.86 -8.27 21.73
C GLN A 350 7.66 -6.76 21.55
N LEU A 351 6.39 -6.37 21.37
CA LEU A 351 5.97 -4.99 21.26
C LEU A 351 5.30 -4.54 22.55
N PRO A 352 5.53 -3.31 23.02
CA PRO A 352 4.82 -2.78 24.17
C PRO A 352 3.33 -2.65 23.87
N VAL A 353 2.51 -2.74 24.90
CA VAL A 353 1.09 -2.37 24.82
C VAL A 353 0.99 -0.85 24.77
N LEU A 354 0.24 -0.33 23.82
CA LEU A 354 -0.04 1.09 23.71
C LEU A 354 -1.30 1.41 24.52
N LYS A 355 -1.16 2.25 25.53
CA LYS A 355 -2.27 2.75 26.35
C LYS A 355 -2.72 4.11 25.84
N MET A 356 -4.00 4.25 25.58
CA MET A 356 -4.64 5.48 25.12
C MET A 356 -5.72 5.92 26.12
N LYS A 357 -5.63 7.17 26.59
CA LYS A 357 -6.65 7.81 27.42
C LYS A 357 -7.50 8.76 26.58
N PHE A 358 -8.79 8.67 26.76
CA PHE A 358 -9.77 9.51 26.06
C PHE A 358 -10.64 10.26 27.07
N ASP A 359 -10.99 11.50 26.71
CA ASP A 359 -12.04 12.28 27.38
C ASP A 359 -13.13 12.72 26.38
N SER A 360 -13.95 13.68 26.78
CA SER A 360 -15.00 14.26 25.94
C SER A 360 -14.47 14.98 24.70
N TYR A 361 -13.23 15.41 24.69
CA TYR A 361 -12.58 16.11 23.57
C TYR A 361 -11.82 15.17 22.63
N GLY A 362 -11.52 13.95 23.06
CA GLY A 362 -10.83 12.94 22.24
C GLY A 362 -9.63 12.32 22.95
N LEU A 363 -8.62 11.92 22.18
CA LEU A 363 -7.38 11.35 22.69
C LEU A 363 -6.60 12.42 23.47
N GLN A 364 -6.23 12.11 24.72
CA GLN A 364 -5.47 13.00 25.60
C GLN A 364 -4.04 12.53 25.82
N GLU A 365 -3.85 11.24 25.97
CA GLU A 365 -2.56 10.66 26.33
C GLU A 365 -2.33 9.36 25.57
N MET A 366 -1.09 9.14 25.20
CA MET A 366 -0.62 7.91 24.56
C MET A 366 0.69 7.50 25.21
N THR A 367 0.74 6.33 25.84
CA THR A 367 1.90 5.85 26.59
C THR A 367 2.15 4.37 26.32
N ALA A 368 3.41 3.94 26.42
CA ALA A 368 3.74 2.53 26.43
C ALA A 368 3.50 1.95 27.83
N THR A 369 2.97 0.74 27.89
CA THR A 369 2.79 -0.03 29.11
C THR A 369 3.01 -1.52 28.83
N ASP A 370 2.93 -2.35 29.86
CA ASP A 370 2.88 -3.80 29.70
C ASP A 370 1.43 -4.31 29.67
N ASP A 371 1.23 -5.57 29.35
CA ASP A 371 -0.10 -6.18 29.26
C ASP A 371 -0.76 -6.41 30.62
N SER A 372 -0.02 -6.36 31.73
CA SER A 372 -0.54 -6.54 33.09
C SER A 372 -1.57 -5.48 33.52
N GLU A 373 -1.57 -4.29 32.88
CA GLU A 373 -2.62 -3.29 33.08
C GLU A 373 -3.96 -3.66 32.40
N PHE A 374 -3.96 -4.65 31.51
CA PHE A 374 -5.11 -5.03 30.68
C PHE A 374 -5.30 -6.55 30.68
N SER A 375 -6.02 -7.08 31.64
CA SER A 375 -6.17 -8.53 31.86
C SER A 375 -6.66 -9.31 30.62
N GLU A 376 -7.46 -8.69 29.75
CA GLU A 376 -7.92 -9.29 28.50
C GLU A 376 -6.83 -9.34 27.41
N LEU A 377 -5.72 -8.61 27.56
CA LEU A 377 -4.56 -8.63 26.65
C LEU A 377 -3.45 -9.57 27.16
N GLU A 378 -3.53 -10.00 28.42
CA GLU A 378 -2.73 -11.13 28.88
C GLU A 378 -3.19 -12.34 28.05
N GLY A 379 -2.44 -12.69 27.00
CA GLY A 379 -2.67 -13.93 26.27
C GLY A 379 -2.55 -15.11 27.21
N GLU A 380 -3.16 -16.25 26.88
CA GLU A 380 -2.81 -17.50 27.54
C GLU A 380 -1.30 -17.66 27.46
N LYS A 381 -0.63 -17.43 28.58
CA LYS A 381 0.81 -17.64 28.68
C LYS A 381 1.07 -19.08 28.31
N THR A 382 1.96 -19.32 27.38
CA THR A 382 2.40 -20.69 27.13
C THR A 382 3.04 -21.24 28.39
N VAL A 383 2.95 -22.54 28.60
CA VAL A 383 3.62 -23.22 29.74
C VAL A 383 5.09 -22.78 29.86
N LYS A 384 5.74 -22.48 28.75
CA LYS A 384 7.11 -21.97 28.71
C LYS A 384 7.23 -20.54 29.26
N GLU A 385 6.32 -19.65 28.88
CA GLU A 385 6.30 -18.25 29.35
C GLU A 385 5.94 -18.13 30.82
N ASP A 386 5.05 -18.98 31.33
CA ASP A 386 4.73 -19.04 32.75
C ASP A 386 5.95 -19.50 33.57
N ILE A 387 6.69 -20.49 33.10
CA ILE A 387 7.93 -20.95 33.74
C ILE A 387 8.98 -19.84 33.73
N LEU A 388 9.19 -19.15 32.60
CA LEU A 388 10.13 -18.02 32.48
C LEU A 388 9.73 -16.87 33.42
N SER A 389 8.45 -16.51 33.42
CA SER A 389 7.90 -15.45 34.27
C SER A 389 8.10 -15.78 35.77
N TYR A 390 7.85 -17.01 36.19
CA TYR A 390 8.05 -17.46 37.55
C TYR A 390 9.54 -17.39 37.97
N LEU A 391 10.43 -17.95 37.16
CA LEU A 391 11.87 -17.98 37.46
C LEU A 391 12.52 -16.58 37.45
N ASN A 392 12.00 -15.63 36.63
CA ASN A 392 12.44 -14.24 36.61
C ASN A 392 11.89 -13.39 37.77
N ASN A 393 10.85 -13.85 38.43
CA ASN A 393 10.20 -13.08 39.51
C ASN A 393 10.94 -13.22 40.81
N SER A 394 11.77 -12.24 41.18
CA SER A 394 12.54 -12.23 42.43
C SER A 394 11.71 -12.29 43.71
N ARG A 395 10.42 -11.94 43.68
CA ARG A 395 9.51 -12.07 44.81
C ARG A 395 8.97 -13.49 44.99
N LYS A 396 8.64 -14.16 43.87
CA LYS A 396 8.10 -15.53 43.85
C LYS A 396 9.20 -16.60 43.84
N CYS A 397 10.32 -16.32 43.18
CA CYS A 397 11.46 -17.22 43.09
C CYS A 397 12.78 -16.46 43.43
N PRO A 398 13.04 -16.18 44.70
CA PRO A 398 14.20 -15.37 45.16
C PRO A 398 15.55 -15.94 44.74
N SER A 399 15.65 -17.27 44.61
CA SER A 399 16.87 -17.97 44.18
C SER A 399 17.05 -18.01 42.64
N ALA A 400 16.06 -17.56 41.85
CA ALA A 400 15.96 -17.73 40.42
C ALA A 400 16.13 -19.21 39.97
N LYS A 401 15.85 -20.15 40.88
CA LYS A 401 15.92 -21.61 40.67
C LYS A 401 14.83 -22.30 41.46
N ALA A 402 14.22 -23.31 40.85
CA ALA A 402 13.18 -24.10 41.50
C ALA A 402 13.11 -25.52 40.97
N THR A 403 12.54 -26.43 41.74
CA THR A 403 12.24 -27.78 41.26
C THR A 403 11.02 -27.75 40.33
N PRO A 404 10.87 -28.70 39.38
CA PRO A 404 9.67 -28.77 38.57
C PRO A 404 8.36 -28.90 39.36
N SER A 405 8.41 -29.49 40.55
CA SER A 405 7.28 -29.55 41.47
C SER A 405 6.92 -28.17 42.00
N THR A 406 7.90 -27.42 42.52
CA THR A 406 7.71 -26.06 43.02
C THR A 406 7.16 -25.11 41.92
N ILE A 407 7.71 -25.22 40.69
CA ILE A 407 7.20 -24.44 39.56
C ILE A 407 5.74 -24.82 39.26
N SER A 408 5.41 -26.11 39.30
CA SER A 408 4.04 -26.61 39.08
C SER A 408 3.07 -26.06 40.16
N ASP A 409 3.46 -26.12 41.41
CA ASP A 409 2.61 -25.69 42.53
C ASP A 409 2.36 -24.16 42.50
N GLU A 410 3.38 -23.38 42.21
CA GLU A 410 3.33 -21.91 42.16
C GLU A 410 2.66 -21.32 40.92
N THR A 411 2.73 -22.04 39.79
CA THR A 411 2.18 -21.58 38.51
C THR A 411 0.82 -22.24 38.18
N GLY A 412 0.44 -23.28 38.91
CA GLY A 412 -0.76 -24.06 38.61
C GLY A 412 -0.64 -24.96 37.37
N LEU A 413 0.56 -25.06 36.80
CA LEU A 413 0.83 -25.88 35.59
C LEU A 413 0.96 -27.37 35.96
N ASN A 414 0.66 -28.25 35.00
CA ASN A 414 0.88 -29.68 35.18
C ASN A 414 2.39 -30.00 35.26
N ALA A 415 2.80 -30.74 36.33
CA ALA A 415 4.20 -31.06 36.57
C ALA A 415 4.91 -31.83 35.42
N SER A 416 4.15 -32.64 34.65
CA SER A 416 4.70 -33.32 33.47
C SER A 416 5.00 -32.36 32.33
N SER A 417 4.10 -31.38 32.09
CA SER A 417 4.29 -30.33 31.12
C SER A 417 5.47 -29.43 31.49
N VAL A 418 5.61 -29.05 32.76
CA VAL A 418 6.77 -28.29 33.25
C VAL A 418 8.08 -29.04 32.98
N ARG A 419 8.18 -30.32 33.32
CA ARG A 419 9.38 -31.12 33.05
C ARG A 419 9.71 -31.23 31.56
N SER A 420 8.68 -31.47 30.73
CA SER A 420 8.83 -31.55 29.26
C SER A 420 9.41 -30.24 28.70
N ILE A 421 8.85 -29.08 29.05
CA ILE A 421 9.30 -27.77 28.57
C ILE A 421 10.72 -27.43 29.04
N LEU A 422 11.03 -27.66 30.31
CA LEU A 422 12.36 -27.43 30.87
C LEU A 422 13.44 -28.26 30.12
N THR A 423 13.11 -29.52 29.81
CA THR A 423 14.03 -30.44 29.13
C THR A 423 14.16 -30.13 27.64
N ALA A 424 13.05 -29.72 26.98
CA ALA A 424 13.03 -29.45 25.56
C ALA A 424 13.69 -28.10 25.17
N ASN A 425 13.94 -27.20 26.14
CA ASN A 425 14.52 -25.88 25.90
C ASN A 425 15.87 -25.67 26.64
N PRO A 426 16.93 -26.43 26.33
CA PRO A 426 18.20 -26.35 27.02
C PRO A 426 18.98 -25.06 26.76
N ASN A 427 18.59 -24.29 25.75
CA ASN A 427 19.07 -22.94 25.46
C ASN A 427 18.56 -21.90 26.43
N LEU A 428 17.39 -22.09 27.06
CA LEU A 428 16.76 -21.17 28.00
C LEU A 428 16.93 -21.59 29.45
N PHE A 429 16.89 -22.89 29.71
CA PHE A 429 16.90 -23.46 31.05
C PHE A 429 18.14 -24.34 31.29
N VAL A 430 18.66 -24.24 32.50
CA VAL A 430 19.81 -25.09 32.94
C VAL A 430 19.44 -25.85 34.18
N LYS A 431 19.74 -27.14 34.20
CA LYS A 431 19.54 -27.99 35.37
C LYS A 431 20.71 -27.85 36.35
N ILE A 432 20.43 -27.53 37.59
CA ILE A 432 21.40 -27.33 38.66
C ILE A 432 21.00 -28.25 39.83
N GLY A 433 21.57 -29.44 39.88
CA GLY A 433 21.15 -30.45 40.86
C GLY A 433 19.73 -30.97 40.63
N LYS A 434 18.80 -30.76 41.58
CA LYS A 434 17.39 -31.09 41.46
C LYS A 434 16.56 -29.91 40.96
N GLU A 435 17.12 -28.71 40.84
CA GLU A 435 16.47 -27.47 40.46
C GLU A 435 16.77 -27.10 38.99
N TRP A 436 15.95 -26.20 38.47
CA TRP A 436 16.13 -25.60 37.16
C TRP A 436 16.17 -24.08 37.33
N GLY A 437 17.06 -23.45 36.61
CA GLY A 437 17.19 -22.01 36.57
C GLY A 437 17.31 -21.50 35.14
N LEU A 438 17.31 -20.17 34.99
CA LEU A 438 17.55 -19.56 33.69
C LEU A 438 19.02 -19.66 33.31
N ARG A 439 19.28 -19.89 32.03
CA ARG A 439 20.64 -19.82 31.48
C ARG A 439 20.99 -18.34 31.33
N SER A 440 21.96 -17.87 32.08
CA SER A 440 22.52 -16.54 31.83
C SER A 440 23.41 -16.62 30.61
N ASP A 441 23.10 -15.86 29.57
CA ASP A 441 24.05 -15.61 28.48
C ASP A 441 25.31 -14.98 29.09
N ARG A 442 26.46 -15.60 28.82
CA ARG A 442 27.77 -15.05 29.15
C ARG A 442 28.23 -14.14 28.04
#